data_aa89abbf781466ef315387c0a4ad4558
#
_entry.id   aa89abbf781466ef315387c0a4ad4558
#
_cell.length_a   1.000
_cell.length_b   1.000
_cell.length_c   1.000
_cell.angle_alpha   90.00
_cell.angle_beta   90.00
_cell.angle_gamma   90.00
#
_symmetry.space_group_name_H-M   'P 1'
#
loop_
_entity.id
_entity.type
_entity.pdbx_description
1 polymer ?
#
loop_
_entity_poly.entity_id
_entity_poly.type
_entity_poly.pdbx_seq_one_letter_code
_entity_poly.pdbx_strand_id
1 'polypeptide(L)'
;MKISKKISVITLAALFSLLFAMTAFGATGKVTGLKQEKASTNTVSIAWDNYLGTNVKYIIETSYDNQTFKRTDSSYSASDLLYVKALKPVYVRVKAVSTTSENTVYAISDSIQVASVPADVKDLRQTTATTSSITISWTASEGATSYEIVRFVNNNEYVVGSTTSTTYTVDGFNNKLKNDTYVGVRPVRTVNGFSAKTTGFYNTEYL
;
A
#
# COMPACT_ATOMS: atom_id res chain seq x y z
N MET A 1 62.74 43.64 20.33
CA MET A 1 62.06 42.73 19.39
C MET A 1 60.94 42.06 20.14
N LYS A 2 59.66 42.53 19.95
CA LYS A 2 58.47 42.01 20.63
C LYS A 2 57.85 40.94 19.80
N ILE A 3 57.86 39.69 20.29
CA ILE A 3 57.16 38.57 19.65
C ILE A 3 55.75 38.48 20.24
N SER A 4 54.80 38.87 19.43
CA SER A 4 53.36 38.78 19.73
C SER A 4 52.91 37.32 19.59
N LYS A 5 52.47 36.67 20.67
CA LYS A 5 51.83 35.38 20.65
C LYS A 5 50.38 35.56 20.20
N LYS A 6 50.07 35.26 18.95
CA LYS A 6 48.71 35.07 18.51
C LYS A 6 48.25 33.65 18.95
N ILE A 7 47.49 33.60 20.03
CA ILE A 7 46.80 32.37 20.44
C ILE A 7 45.62 32.19 19.48
N SER A 8 45.68 31.12 18.70
CA SER A 8 44.66 30.81 17.74
C SER A 8 43.39 30.31 18.42
N VAL A 9 42.30 31.04 18.23
CA VAL A 9 40.95 30.75 18.80
C VAL A 9 40.24 29.57 18.07
N ILE A 10 40.97 28.79 17.27
CA ILE A 10 40.37 27.75 16.42
C ILE A 10 40.18 26.41 17.16
N THR A 11 40.77 26.22 18.34
CA THR A 11 40.74 24.93 19.05
C THR A 11 39.56 24.73 20.02
N LEU A 12 38.70 25.72 20.21
CA LEU A 12 37.55 25.60 21.16
C LEU A 12 36.24 25.28 20.49
N ALA A 13 36.12 25.44 19.18
CA ALA A 13 34.88 25.11 18.45
C ALA A 13 34.76 23.61 18.09
N ALA A 14 35.88 22.88 18.09
CA ALA A 14 35.90 21.45 17.74
C ALA A 14 35.57 20.51 18.91
N LEU A 15 35.48 21.03 20.16
CA LEU A 15 35.20 20.18 21.34
C LEU A 15 33.73 20.22 21.77
N PHE A 16 32.89 21.07 21.17
CA PHE A 16 31.47 21.17 21.52
C PHE A 16 30.53 20.41 20.57
N SER A 17 31.05 19.88 19.47
CA SER A 17 30.29 19.06 18.53
C SER A 17 30.33 17.55 18.83
N LEU A 18 31.03 17.13 19.89
CA LEU A 18 31.22 15.71 20.20
C LEU A 18 30.34 15.20 21.37
N LEU A 19 29.38 16.00 21.86
CA LEU A 19 28.56 15.61 23.02
C LEU A 19 27.09 15.34 22.68
N PHE A 20 26.70 15.24 21.41
CA PHE A 20 25.40 14.74 21.00
C PHE A 20 25.52 13.57 20.00
N ALA A 21 26.54 12.72 20.17
CA ALA A 21 26.39 11.34 19.79
C ALA A 21 25.49 10.70 20.89
N MET A 22 24.20 11.03 20.89
CA MET A 22 23.24 10.07 21.43
C MET A 22 23.52 8.77 20.70
N THR A 23 24.05 7.82 21.44
CA THR A 23 24.09 6.43 21.03
C THR A 23 22.65 6.07 20.65
N ALA A 24 22.31 6.24 19.38
CA ALA A 24 21.26 5.44 18.80
C ALA A 24 21.76 4.02 19.04
N PHE A 25 21.26 3.37 20.07
CA PHE A 25 21.36 1.91 20.17
C PHE A 25 20.71 1.42 18.90
N GLY A 26 21.54 1.14 17.89
CA GLY A 26 21.09 0.64 16.63
C GLY A 26 20.29 -0.62 16.92
N ALA A 27 19.10 -0.70 16.36
CA ALA A 27 18.31 -1.92 16.42
C ALA A 27 19.22 -3.08 16.00
N THR A 28 19.45 -4.02 16.90
CA THR A 28 20.37 -5.15 16.68
C THR A 28 19.71 -6.27 15.89
N GLY A 29 18.40 -6.16 15.61
CA GLY A 29 17.62 -7.16 14.92
C GLY A 29 16.74 -6.58 13.81
N LYS A 30 16.13 -7.48 13.05
CA LYS A 30 15.19 -7.15 11.98
C LYS A 30 13.83 -7.77 12.28
N VAL A 31 12.76 -6.99 12.14
CA VAL A 31 11.41 -7.52 12.04
C VAL A 31 11.24 -8.01 10.60
N THR A 32 10.94 -9.28 10.42
CA THR A 32 10.79 -9.93 9.11
C THR A 32 9.34 -10.18 8.76
N GLY A 33 9.06 -10.62 7.53
CA GLY A 33 7.72 -11.02 7.10
C GLY A 33 6.70 -9.90 6.99
N LEU A 34 7.09 -8.61 7.08
CA LEU A 34 6.14 -7.51 6.93
C LEU A 34 5.49 -7.56 5.55
N LYS A 35 4.17 -7.68 5.54
CA LYS A 35 3.34 -7.78 4.33
C LYS A 35 1.98 -7.14 4.54
N GLN A 36 1.34 -6.75 3.46
CA GLN A 36 -0.07 -6.42 3.41
C GLN A 36 -0.89 -7.69 3.19
N GLU A 37 -2.00 -7.85 3.93
CA GLU A 37 -2.90 -9.01 3.82
C GLU A 37 -4.26 -8.65 3.25
N LYS A 38 -4.78 -7.46 3.59
CA LYS A 38 -6.10 -7.02 3.14
C LYS A 38 -6.08 -5.52 2.82
N ALA A 39 -7.06 -5.10 2.04
CA ALA A 39 -7.32 -3.70 1.73
C ALA A 39 -8.82 -3.40 1.68
N SER A 40 -9.17 -2.19 2.08
CA SER A 40 -10.44 -1.54 1.75
C SER A 40 -10.13 -0.18 1.09
N THR A 41 -11.14 0.65 0.89
CA THR A 41 -10.96 1.99 0.33
C THR A 41 -10.11 2.92 1.20
N ASN A 42 -10.11 2.71 2.53
CA ASN A 42 -9.43 3.59 3.49
C ASN A 42 -8.67 2.83 4.59
N THR A 43 -8.61 1.51 4.54
CA THR A 43 -7.85 0.70 5.49
C THR A 43 -7.00 -0.34 4.81
N VAL A 44 -5.90 -0.72 5.45
CA VAL A 44 -5.06 -1.86 5.06
C VAL A 44 -4.75 -2.69 6.30
N SER A 45 -4.88 -4.01 6.19
CA SER A 45 -4.34 -4.94 7.18
C SER A 45 -2.91 -5.29 6.82
N ILE A 46 -2.04 -5.25 7.81
CA ILE A 46 -0.65 -5.68 7.71
C ILE A 46 -0.35 -6.76 8.74
N ALA A 47 0.60 -7.61 8.44
CA ALA A 47 1.14 -8.62 9.36
C ALA A 47 2.65 -8.72 9.18
N TRP A 48 3.31 -9.26 10.21
CA TRP A 48 4.75 -9.49 10.24
C TRP A 48 5.07 -10.70 11.11
N ASP A 49 6.32 -11.15 11.10
CA ASP A 49 6.75 -12.24 11.95
C ASP A 49 6.93 -11.76 13.39
N ASN A 50 6.53 -12.58 14.36
CA ASN A 50 6.76 -12.28 15.77
C ASN A 50 8.25 -12.13 16.06
N TYR A 51 8.64 -11.04 16.68
CA TYR A 51 9.96 -10.89 17.23
C TYR A 51 10.11 -11.77 18.48
N LEU A 52 11.09 -12.65 18.48
CA LEU A 52 11.34 -13.61 19.57
C LEU A 52 12.04 -12.90 20.74
N GLY A 53 11.26 -12.29 21.61
CA GLY A 53 11.74 -11.60 22.80
C GLY A 53 10.65 -11.48 23.85
N THR A 54 11.03 -11.18 25.09
CA THR A 54 10.11 -10.89 26.19
C THR A 54 9.84 -9.38 26.29
N ASN A 55 8.68 -9.01 26.77
CA ASN A 55 8.30 -7.60 26.97
C ASN A 55 8.38 -6.77 25.66
N VAL A 56 7.88 -7.33 24.57
CA VAL A 56 7.88 -6.70 23.25
C VAL A 56 6.49 -6.15 22.92
N LYS A 57 6.45 -4.95 22.38
CA LYS A 57 5.33 -4.40 21.61
C LYS A 57 5.86 -3.84 20.29
N TYR A 58 4.96 -3.61 19.37
CA TYR A 58 5.28 -3.09 18.04
C TYR A 58 4.80 -1.66 17.92
N ILE A 59 5.64 -0.81 17.35
CA ILE A 59 5.28 0.54 16.90
C ILE A 59 5.19 0.51 15.39
N ILE A 60 4.03 0.89 14.88
CA ILE A 60 3.79 1.01 13.45
C ILE A 60 4.04 2.46 13.05
N GLU A 61 4.90 2.64 12.07
CA GLU A 61 5.23 3.95 11.52
C GLU A 61 4.87 4.01 10.03
N THR A 62 4.33 5.14 9.61
CA THR A 62 3.97 5.41 8.22
C THR A 62 4.74 6.59 7.65
N SER A 63 4.91 6.59 6.34
CA SER A 63 5.57 7.65 5.58
C SER A 63 4.89 7.81 4.20
N TYR A 64 4.90 9.03 3.66
CA TYR A 64 4.46 9.30 2.28
C TYR A 64 5.64 9.46 1.30
N ASP A 65 6.85 9.61 1.81
CA ASP A 65 8.08 9.84 1.04
C ASP A 65 9.11 8.69 1.18
N ASN A 66 8.78 7.67 1.98
CA ASN A 66 9.67 6.56 2.36
C ASN A 66 10.96 7.00 3.08
N GLN A 67 10.98 8.22 3.61
CA GLN A 67 12.12 8.80 4.33
C GLN A 67 11.73 9.27 5.73
N THR A 68 10.69 10.08 5.81
CA THR A 68 10.21 10.64 7.08
C THR A 68 9.08 9.79 7.64
N PHE A 69 9.41 8.94 8.59
CA PHE A 69 8.45 8.05 9.24
C PHE A 69 7.89 8.67 10.51
N LYS A 70 6.58 8.57 10.69
CA LYS A 70 5.86 9.01 11.89
C LYS A 70 5.10 7.84 12.49
N ARG A 71 5.11 7.74 13.81
CA ARG A 71 4.27 6.78 14.53
C ARG A 71 2.79 7.00 14.17
N THR A 72 2.13 5.92 13.79
CA THR A 72 0.71 5.90 13.45
C THR A 72 -0.06 5.06 14.44
N ASP A 73 0.49 3.93 14.86
CA ASP A 73 -0.17 3.00 15.77
C ASP A 73 0.82 2.20 16.62
N SER A 74 0.29 1.32 17.49
CA SER A 74 1.06 0.33 18.22
C SER A 74 0.24 -0.92 18.50
N SER A 75 0.87 -2.09 18.45
CA SER A 75 0.23 -3.39 18.62
C SER A 75 1.03 -4.29 19.55
N TYR A 76 0.34 -5.17 20.27
CA TYR A 76 0.96 -6.30 20.99
C TYR A 76 0.90 -7.60 20.16
N SER A 77 0.19 -7.57 19.04
CA SER A 77 0.09 -8.67 18.07
C SER A 77 1.00 -8.42 16.89
N ALA A 78 1.38 -9.47 16.16
CA ALA A 78 2.15 -9.36 14.93
C ALA A 78 1.29 -8.98 13.72
N SER A 79 0.28 -8.15 13.92
CA SER A 79 -0.63 -7.63 12.89
C SER A 79 -1.29 -6.34 13.35
N ASP A 80 -1.75 -5.54 12.39
CA ASP A 80 -2.48 -4.32 12.67
C ASP A 80 -3.38 -3.90 11.51
N LEU A 81 -4.36 -3.03 11.78
CA LEU A 81 -5.26 -2.41 10.81
C LEU A 81 -5.00 -0.91 10.75
N LEU A 82 -4.43 -0.45 9.67
CA LEU A 82 -4.07 0.96 9.47
C LEU A 82 -5.13 1.71 8.67
N TYR A 83 -5.47 2.92 9.13
CA TYR A 83 -6.19 3.87 8.32
C TYR A 83 -5.22 4.57 7.37
N VAL A 84 -5.50 4.50 6.07
CA VAL A 84 -4.70 5.10 5.01
C VAL A 84 -5.55 6.09 4.22
N LYS A 85 -4.96 7.20 3.78
CA LYS A 85 -5.64 8.06 2.82
C LYS A 85 -5.72 7.30 1.51
N ALA A 86 -6.97 7.07 1.05
CA ALA A 86 -7.20 6.49 -0.26
C ALA A 86 -6.32 7.19 -1.33
N LEU A 87 -5.72 6.41 -2.21
CA LEU A 87 -5.02 6.84 -3.42
C LEU A 87 -3.63 7.46 -3.24
N LYS A 88 -3.16 7.75 -2.02
CA LYS A 88 -1.77 8.17 -1.79
C LYS A 88 -0.87 6.97 -1.53
N PRO A 89 0.36 6.94 -2.06
CA PRO A 89 1.36 5.96 -1.63
C PRO A 89 1.58 6.10 -0.12
N VAL A 90 1.50 5.01 0.59
CA VAL A 90 1.83 4.95 2.02
C VAL A 90 2.86 3.85 2.21
N TYR A 91 3.98 4.21 2.81
CA TYR A 91 5.02 3.29 3.23
C TYR A 91 4.83 2.98 4.70
N VAL A 92 5.00 1.72 5.07
CA VAL A 92 4.85 1.23 6.43
C VAL A 92 6.12 0.51 6.84
N ARG A 93 6.56 0.73 8.07
CA ARG A 93 7.57 -0.09 8.75
C ARG A 93 7.15 -0.37 10.18
N VAL A 94 7.70 -1.41 10.76
CA VAL A 94 7.39 -1.86 12.11
C VAL A 94 8.65 -1.90 12.95
N LYS A 95 8.57 -1.38 14.17
CA LYS A 95 9.62 -1.46 15.18
C LYS A 95 9.16 -2.37 16.31
N ALA A 96 9.97 -3.36 16.68
CA ALA A 96 9.82 -4.09 17.91
C ALA A 96 10.54 -3.30 19.03
N VAL A 97 9.81 -2.92 20.06
CA VAL A 97 10.31 -2.08 21.17
C VAL A 97 9.98 -2.72 22.52
N SER A 98 10.66 -2.28 23.55
CA SER A 98 10.35 -2.67 24.91
C SER A 98 8.99 -2.17 25.37
N THR A 99 8.21 -2.99 26.08
CA THR A 99 6.96 -2.57 26.72
C THR A 99 7.18 -1.59 27.88
N THR A 100 8.38 -1.59 28.48
CA THR A 100 8.75 -0.70 29.59
C THR A 100 9.36 0.61 29.14
N SER A 101 9.96 0.65 27.93
CA SER A 101 10.57 1.87 27.36
C SER A 101 10.57 1.79 25.83
N GLU A 102 9.72 2.57 25.17
CA GLU A 102 9.65 2.64 23.70
C GLU A 102 10.93 3.16 23.06
N ASN A 103 11.80 3.82 23.84
CA ASN A 103 13.12 4.26 23.37
C ASN A 103 14.09 3.08 23.18
N THR A 104 13.79 1.93 23.81
CA THR A 104 14.57 0.71 23.61
C THR A 104 14.03 -0.06 22.40
N VAL A 105 14.66 0.14 21.26
CA VAL A 105 14.30 -0.51 19.99
C VAL A 105 15.12 -1.79 19.84
N TYR A 106 14.44 -2.92 19.71
CA TYR A 106 15.06 -4.23 19.52
C TYR A 106 15.30 -4.54 18.04
N ALA A 107 14.33 -4.21 17.19
CA ALA A 107 14.39 -4.53 15.77
C ALA A 107 13.53 -3.56 14.95
N ILE A 108 13.86 -3.40 13.67
CA ILE A 108 13.11 -2.60 12.70
C ILE A 108 12.95 -3.41 11.42
N SER A 109 11.78 -3.35 10.79
CA SER A 109 11.56 -3.93 9.45
C SER A 109 12.11 -3.03 8.35
N ASP A 110 12.30 -3.61 7.16
CA ASP A 110 12.28 -2.79 5.93
C ASP A 110 10.91 -2.15 5.79
N SER A 111 10.83 -1.07 5.03
CA SER A 111 9.55 -0.48 4.68
C SER A 111 8.92 -1.18 3.48
N ILE A 112 7.61 -1.32 3.50
CA ILE A 112 6.83 -1.73 2.34
C ILE A 112 5.85 -0.62 1.95
N GLN A 113 5.57 -0.47 0.67
CA GLN A 113 4.46 0.35 0.21
C GLN A 113 3.17 -0.47 0.33
N VAL A 114 2.10 0.13 0.85
CA VAL A 114 0.78 -0.49 0.95
C VAL A 114 -0.22 0.16 0.02
N ALA A 115 -1.23 -0.59 -0.40
CA ALA A 115 -2.25 -0.19 -1.36
C ALA A 115 -3.65 -0.28 -0.74
N SER A 116 -4.38 0.84 -0.73
CA SER A 116 -5.84 0.83 -0.57
C SER A 116 -6.52 0.41 -1.89
N VAL A 117 -7.76 -0.04 -1.80
CA VAL A 117 -8.58 -0.33 -2.97
C VAL A 117 -8.82 0.97 -3.76
N PRO A 118 -8.66 0.99 -5.09
CA PRO A 118 -9.02 2.13 -5.92
C PRO A 118 -10.51 2.46 -5.84
N ALA A 119 -10.87 3.68 -6.22
CA ALA A 119 -12.27 4.03 -6.41
C ALA A 119 -12.88 3.24 -7.59
N ASP A 120 -14.18 3.06 -7.59
CA ASP A 120 -14.88 2.43 -8.70
C ASP A 120 -14.70 3.23 -10.00
N VAL A 121 -14.76 2.54 -11.12
CA VAL A 121 -14.79 3.20 -12.43
C VAL A 121 -16.06 4.02 -12.59
N LYS A 122 -15.99 5.05 -13.43
CA LYS A 122 -17.15 5.89 -13.80
C LYS A 122 -17.39 5.81 -15.30
N ASP A 123 -18.58 6.19 -15.71
CA ASP A 123 -18.98 6.32 -17.12
C ASP A 123 -18.73 5.03 -17.91
N LEU A 124 -18.88 3.87 -17.26
CA LEU A 124 -18.83 2.59 -17.98
C LEU A 124 -19.97 2.55 -19.01
N ARG A 125 -19.61 2.34 -20.26
CA ARG A 125 -20.57 2.28 -21.37
C ARG A 125 -20.09 1.35 -22.47
N GLN A 126 -21.04 0.78 -23.18
CA GLN A 126 -20.79 0.09 -24.43
C GLN A 126 -20.54 1.13 -25.54
N THR A 127 -19.50 0.92 -26.34
CA THR A 127 -19.15 1.78 -27.47
C THR A 127 -19.45 1.13 -28.82
N THR A 128 -19.27 -0.17 -28.94
CA THR A 128 -19.61 -0.96 -30.11
C THR A 128 -20.13 -2.34 -29.73
N ALA A 129 -20.93 -2.93 -30.60
CA ALA A 129 -21.37 -4.31 -30.50
C ALA A 129 -21.36 -4.99 -31.87
N THR A 130 -21.05 -6.28 -31.87
CA THR A 130 -21.20 -7.19 -33.00
C THR A 130 -22.06 -8.38 -32.56
N THR A 131 -22.24 -9.35 -33.46
CA THR A 131 -22.96 -10.59 -33.09
C THR A 131 -22.21 -11.47 -32.09
N SER A 132 -20.90 -11.24 -31.84
CA SER A 132 -20.03 -12.08 -31.02
C SER A 132 -19.17 -11.32 -30.02
N SER A 133 -19.14 -10.00 -30.07
CA SER A 133 -18.31 -9.19 -29.18
C SER A 133 -18.95 -7.83 -28.85
N ILE A 134 -18.55 -7.29 -27.72
CA ILE A 134 -18.84 -5.91 -27.35
C ILE A 134 -17.57 -5.18 -26.97
N THR A 135 -17.50 -3.90 -27.25
CA THR A 135 -16.44 -3.04 -26.73
C THR A 135 -17.03 -2.09 -25.70
N ILE A 136 -16.40 -2.04 -24.55
CA ILE A 136 -16.75 -1.16 -23.44
C ILE A 136 -15.65 -0.13 -23.21
N SER A 137 -16.03 1.02 -22.69
CA SER A 137 -15.10 2.06 -22.25
C SER A 137 -15.56 2.66 -20.93
N TRP A 138 -14.62 3.23 -20.17
CA TRP A 138 -14.87 3.84 -18.87
C TRP A 138 -13.91 4.99 -18.59
N THR A 139 -14.24 5.82 -17.60
CA THR A 139 -13.30 6.82 -17.07
C THR A 139 -12.30 6.16 -16.16
N ALA A 140 -11.01 6.51 -16.30
CA ALA A 140 -9.93 5.97 -15.48
C ALA A 140 -10.22 6.17 -13.98
N SER A 141 -10.04 5.10 -13.21
CA SER A 141 -10.11 5.16 -11.76
C SER A 141 -8.78 5.64 -11.19
N GLU A 142 -8.84 6.65 -10.33
CA GLU A 142 -7.65 7.17 -9.66
C GLU A 142 -7.01 6.07 -8.78
N GLY A 143 -5.71 5.90 -8.91
CA GLY A 143 -4.94 4.89 -8.17
C GLY A 143 -5.00 3.47 -8.75
N ALA A 144 -5.79 3.20 -9.77
CA ALA A 144 -5.76 1.93 -10.46
C ALA A 144 -4.46 1.79 -11.28
N THR A 145 -3.87 0.61 -11.24
CA THR A 145 -2.73 0.22 -12.09
C THR A 145 -3.16 -0.66 -13.26
N SER A 146 -4.34 -1.29 -13.14
CA SER A 146 -4.97 -2.11 -14.15
C SER A 146 -6.46 -2.29 -13.86
N TYR A 147 -7.15 -2.97 -14.75
CA TYR A 147 -8.58 -3.29 -14.64
C TYR A 147 -8.80 -4.77 -14.94
N GLU A 148 -9.59 -5.44 -14.12
CA GLU A 148 -10.17 -6.75 -14.45
C GLU A 148 -11.51 -6.54 -15.13
N ILE A 149 -11.75 -7.26 -16.22
CA ILE A 149 -13.04 -7.28 -16.92
C ILE A 149 -13.79 -8.51 -16.43
N VAL A 150 -14.97 -8.28 -15.90
CA VAL A 150 -15.78 -9.28 -15.22
C VAL A 150 -17.07 -9.49 -16.00
N ARG A 151 -17.41 -10.71 -16.26
CA ARG A 151 -18.68 -11.13 -16.86
C ARG A 151 -19.52 -11.86 -15.83
N PHE A 152 -20.78 -11.48 -15.71
CA PHE A 152 -21.76 -12.16 -14.85
C PHE A 152 -22.69 -12.98 -15.72
N VAL A 153 -22.81 -14.27 -15.42
CA VAL A 153 -23.72 -15.20 -16.06
C VAL A 153 -24.42 -15.99 -14.98
N ASN A 154 -25.75 -15.92 -14.94
CA ASN A 154 -26.56 -16.58 -13.89
C ASN A 154 -26.05 -16.26 -12.46
N ASN A 155 -25.78 -15.01 -12.18
CA ASN A 155 -25.21 -14.50 -10.91
C ASN A 155 -23.80 -15.04 -10.55
N ASN A 156 -23.13 -15.73 -11.44
CA ASN A 156 -21.73 -16.14 -11.24
C ASN A 156 -20.79 -15.13 -11.91
N GLU A 157 -19.72 -14.80 -11.22
CA GLU A 157 -18.69 -13.89 -11.66
C GLU A 157 -17.55 -14.65 -12.37
N TYR A 158 -17.15 -14.18 -13.54
CA TYR A 158 -16.03 -14.69 -14.31
C TYR A 158 -15.12 -13.56 -14.75
N VAL A 159 -13.84 -13.59 -14.36
CA VAL A 159 -12.85 -12.67 -14.92
C VAL A 159 -12.53 -13.14 -16.33
N VAL A 160 -12.90 -12.33 -17.33
CA VAL A 160 -12.72 -12.64 -18.76
C VAL A 160 -11.53 -11.93 -19.39
N GLY A 161 -10.90 -11.03 -18.67
CA GLY A 161 -9.69 -10.35 -19.14
C GLY A 161 -9.15 -9.33 -18.15
N SER A 162 -8.00 -8.78 -18.47
CA SER A 162 -7.39 -7.65 -17.77
C SER A 162 -6.73 -6.69 -18.75
N THR A 163 -6.68 -5.40 -18.39
CA THR A 163 -6.07 -4.36 -19.23
C THR A 163 -5.56 -3.20 -18.39
N THR A 164 -4.62 -2.44 -18.92
CA THR A 164 -4.21 -1.14 -18.37
C THR A 164 -4.90 0.03 -19.08
N SER A 165 -5.61 -0.25 -20.19
CA SER A 165 -6.39 0.73 -20.94
C SER A 165 -7.75 0.97 -20.30
N THR A 166 -8.44 2.03 -20.69
CA THR A 166 -9.81 2.35 -20.29
C THR A 166 -10.85 1.90 -21.32
N THR A 167 -10.49 0.95 -22.15
CA THR A 167 -11.36 0.29 -23.14
C THR A 167 -10.96 -1.18 -23.25
N TYR A 168 -11.95 -2.03 -23.52
CA TYR A 168 -11.73 -3.46 -23.69
C TYR A 168 -12.83 -4.06 -24.58
N THR A 169 -12.43 -5.03 -25.42
CA THR A 169 -13.38 -5.83 -26.21
C THR A 169 -13.57 -7.18 -25.55
N VAL A 170 -14.78 -7.49 -25.18
CA VAL A 170 -15.18 -8.78 -24.62
C VAL A 170 -15.76 -9.62 -25.75
N ASP A 171 -15.14 -10.76 -25.99
CA ASP A 171 -15.56 -11.71 -27.00
C ASP A 171 -16.43 -12.85 -26.40
N GLY A 172 -16.96 -13.70 -27.27
CA GLY A 172 -17.67 -14.91 -26.89
C GLY A 172 -19.13 -14.69 -26.51
N PHE A 173 -19.72 -13.60 -26.97
CA PHE A 173 -21.18 -13.46 -27.00
C PHE A 173 -21.74 -14.27 -28.18
N ASN A 174 -22.72 -15.11 -27.92
CA ASN A 174 -23.51 -15.72 -28.98
C ASN A 174 -24.98 -15.32 -28.78
N ASN A 175 -25.67 -15.05 -29.87
CA ASN A 175 -27.08 -14.59 -29.86
C ASN A 175 -28.05 -15.55 -29.16
N LYS A 176 -27.60 -16.66 -28.61
CA LYS A 176 -28.40 -17.65 -27.85
C LYS A 176 -28.43 -17.39 -26.34
N LEU A 177 -27.60 -16.49 -25.83
CA LEU A 177 -27.61 -16.11 -24.42
C LEU A 177 -28.70 -15.05 -24.19
N LYS A 178 -29.94 -15.50 -24.15
CA LYS A 178 -31.09 -14.69 -23.70
C LYS A 178 -31.11 -14.46 -22.19
N ASN A 179 -30.07 -14.82 -21.49
CA ASN A 179 -30.01 -14.69 -20.03
C ASN A 179 -29.12 -13.50 -19.69
N ASP A 180 -29.66 -12.67 -18.81
CA ASP A 180 -29.04 -11.50 -18.19
C ASP A 180 -27.52 -11.63 -18.05
N THR A 181 -26.81 -11.11 -19.03
CA THR A 181 -25.34 -11.06 -19.00
C THR A 181 -24.94 -9.62 -18.76
N TYR A 182 -24.24 -9.41 -17.66
CA TYR A 182 -23.67 -8.11 -17.32
C TYR A 182 -22.16 -8.17 -17.50
N VAL A 183 -21.57 -7.05 -17.90
CA VAL A 183 -20.13 -6.85 -17.90
C VAL A 183 -19.79 -5.73 -16.94
N GLY A 184 -18.85 -5.97 -16.08
CA GLY A 184 -18.32 -5.03 -15.11
C GLY A 184 -16.83 -4.79 -15.29
N VAL A 185 -16.35 -3.69 -14.77
CA VAL A 185 -14.93 -3.34 -14.73
C VAL A 185 -14.51 -3.13 -13.28
N ARG A 186 -13.51 -3.88 -12.86
CA ARG A 186 -12.94 -3.83 -11.52
C ARG A 186 -11.59 -3.17 -11.55
N PRO A 187 -11.44 -1.97 -10.98
CA PRO A 187 -10.12 -1.35 -10.86
C PRO A 187 -9.26 -2.12 -9.86
N VAL A 188 -8.00 -2.30 -10.20
CA VAL A 188 -6.99 -3.01 -9.42
C VAL A 188 -5.81 -2.10 -9.16
N ARG A 189 -5.29 -2.07 -7.95
CA ARG A 189 -4.03 -1.43 -7.60
C ARG A 189 -3.06 -2.47 -7.08
N THR A 190 -1.97 -2.66 -7.81
CA THR A 190 -0.93 -3.61 -7.41
C THR A 190 0.30 -2.87 -6.89
N VAL A 191 0.74 -3.23 -5.67
CA VAL A 191 1.93 -2.68 -5.01
C VAL A 191 2.64 -3.83 -4.29
N ASN A 192 3.95 -3.96 -4.48
CA ASN A 192 4.76 -5.01 -3.84
C ASN A 192 4.16 -6.42 -3.94
N GLY A 193 3.55 -6.75 -5.08
CA GLY A 193 2.91 -8.04 -5.31
C GLY A 193 1.53 -8.22 -4.67
N PHE A 194 1.06 -7.26 -3.87
CA PHE A 194 -0.31 -7.27 -3.35
C PHE A 194 -1.24 -6.52 -4.32
N SER A 195 -2.37 -7.14 -4.69
CA SER A 195 -3.39 -6.54 -5.56
C SER A 195 -4.63 -6.18 -4.75
N ALA A 196 -4.81 -4.88 -4.50
CA ALA A 196 -5.98 -4.33 -3.86
C ALA A 196 -7.09 -4.13 -4.89
N LYS A 197 -8.24 -4.74 -4.67
CA LYS A 197 -9.44 -4.63 -5.51
C LYS A 197 -10.70 -4.83 -4.69
N THR A 198 -11.81 -4.29 -5.15
CA THR A 198 -13.11 -4.53 -4.52
C THR A 198 -13.54 -6.00 -4.71
N THR A 199 -14.32 -6.52 -3.77
CA THR A 199 -14.91 -7.87 -3.86
C THR A 199 -16.38 -7.85 -4.27
N GLY A 200 -16.96 -6.66 -4.50
CA GLY A 200 -18.38 -6.47 -4.83
C GLY A 200 -18.62 -6.10 -6.29
N PHE A 201 -19.85 -5.76 -6.59
CA PHE A 201 -20.27 -5.30 -7.91
C PHE A 201 -19.74 -3.89 -8.17
N TYR A 202 -19.21 -3.69 -9.32
CA TYR A 202 -18.68 -2.44 -9.87
C TYR A 202 -19.62 -2.05 -11.01
N ASN A 203 -19.67 -0.79 -11.39
CA ASN A 203 -20.53 -0.35 -12.47
C ASN A 203 -20.67 -1.43 -13.56
N THR A 204 -21.87 -1.98 -13.70
CA THR A 204 -22.21 -2.99 -14.69
C THR A 204 -23.00 -2.36 -15.80
N GLU A 205 -22.70 -2.70 -17.05
CA GLU A 205 -23.54 -2.38 -18.21
C GLU A 205 -24.41 -3.60 -18.53
N TYR A 206 -25.70 -3.36 -18.69
CA TYR A 206 -26.65 -4.36 -19.19
C TYR A 206 -26.50 -4.51 -20.69
N LEU A 207 -26.40 -5.72 -21.18
CA LEU A 207 -26.13 -6.04 -22.59
C LEU A 207 -27.36 -6.53 -23.30
#